data_8cf44ae38cb6b04154054d62e2b9ba72
#
_entry.id   8cf44ae38cb6b04154054d62e2b9ba72
#
_cell.length_a   1.000
_cell.length_b   1.000
_cell.length_c   1.000
_cell.angle_alpha   90.00
_cell.angle_beta   90.00
_cell.angle_gamma   90.00
#
_symmetry.space_group_name_H-M   'P 1'
#
loop_
_entity.id
_entity.type
_entity.pdbx_description
1 polymer ?
#
loop_
_entity_poly.entity_id
_entity_poly.type
_entity_poly.pdbx_seq_one_letter_code
_entity_poly.pdbx_strand_id
1 'polypeptide(L)'
;MAIRSRARARQQLIVAVFYFIATALSGLTQAHEPGGVAFHVDSDKTMNRGLRQITRHLEAHPSIPIRVILIADGVKPALEGATDSNGGLYGAQMEQLLAQNVRIFACGNTLRSFNKSPDDLTFGIETVPSGIAELGRLQFELGFSYLKI
;
A
#
# COMPACT_ATOMS: atom_id res chain seq x y z
N MET A 1 -28.93 17.20 59.49
CA MET A 1 -29.06 17.61 58.08
C MET A 1 -27.76 17.48 57.24
N ALA A 2 -26.61 17.23 57.85
CA ALA A 2 -25.28 17.18 57.20
C ALA A 2 -24.90 15.82 56.51
N ILE A 3 -25.53 14.71 56.85
CA ILE A 3 -25.14 13.37 56.36
C ILE A 3 -25.62 13.11 54.91
N ARG A 4 -26.78 13.68 54.52
CA ARG A 4 -27.32 13.52 53.15
C ARG A 4 -26.55 14.31 52.09
N SER A 5 -25.85 15.39 52.45
CA SER A 5 -25.06 16.18 51.48
C SER A 5 -23.75 15.49 51.10
N ARG A 6 -23.11 14.77 52.01
CA ARG A 6 -21.85 14.04 51.76
C ARG A 6 -22.04 12.82 50.88
N ALA A 7 -23.19 12.15 50.96
CA ALA A 7 -23.50 11.00 50.13
C ALA A 7 -23.74 11.42 48.67
N ARG A 8 -24.44 12.54 48.42
CA ARG A 8 -24.67 13.09 47.04
C ARG A 8 -23.38 13.59 46.41
N ALA A 9 -22.50 14.24 47.16
CA ALA A 9 -21.19 14.68 46.66
C ALA A 9 -20.28 13.51 46.27
N ARG A 10 -20.26 12.43 47.04
CA ARG A 10 -19.52 11.21 46.67
C ARG A 10 -20.07 10.50 45.45
N GLN A 11 -21.40 10.47 45.32
CA GLN A 11 -22.05 9.85 44.14
C GLN A 11 -21.81 10.65 42.86
N GLN A 12 -21.82 11.97 42.92
CA GLN A 12 -21.48 12.83 41.80
C GLN A 12 -20.01 12.73 41.41
N LEU A 13 -19.10 12.57 42.35
CA LEU A 13 -17.67 12.39 42.09
C LEU A 13 -17.40 11.05 41.37
N ILE A 14 -18.06 9.97 41.80
CA ILE A 14 -17.92 8.65 41.16
C ILE A 14 -18.44 8.66 39.75
N VAL A 15 -19.59 9.28 39.48
CA VAL A 15 -20.15 9.40 38.13
C VAL A 15 -19.25 10.24 37.22
N ALA A 16 -18.67 11.34 37.70
CA ALA A 16 -17.75 12.17 36.92
C ALA A 16 -16.44 11.42 36.59
N VAL A 17 -15.90 10.65 37.49
CA VAL A 17 -14.69 9.84 37.24
C VAL A 17 -14.97 8.73 36.22
N PHE A 18 -16.13 8.05 36.30
CA PHE A 18 -16.52 7.05 35.33
C PHE A 18 -16.73 7.66 33.92
N TYR A 19 -17.31 8.87 33.83
CA TYR A 19 -17.45 9.57 32.54
C TYR A 19 -16.10 9.98 31.94
N PHE A 20 -15.15 10.41 32.78
CA PHE A 20 -13.80 10.79 32.32
C PHE A 20 -12.99 9.57 31.85
N ILE A 21 -13.12 8.42 32.51
CA ILE A 21 -12.46 7.17 32.11
C ILE A 21 -13.07 6.62 30.82
N ALA A 22 -14.40 6.70 30.64
CA ALA A 22 -15.08 6.24 29.44
C ALA A 22 -14.69 7.05 28.20
N THR A 23 -14.50 8.38 28.32
CA THR A 23 -14.05 9.22 27.21
C THR A 23 -12.58 9.05 26.89
N ALA A 24 -11.72 8.71 27.86
CA ALA A 24 -10.31 8.44 27.63
C ALA A 24 -10.05 7.10 26.92
N LEU A 25 -10.93 6.10 27.09
CA LEU A 25 -10.82 4.82 26.39
C LEU A 25 -11.30 4.87 24.92
N SER A 26 -12.13 5.85 24.55
CA SER A 26 -12.66 5.98 23.20
C SER A 26 -11.61 6.47 22.17
N GLY A 27 -10.45 6.93 22.62
CA GLY A 27 -9.37 7.42 21.76
C GLY A 27 -8.35 6.37 21.32
N LEU A 28 -8.48 5.11 21.74
CA LEU A 28 -7.47 4.07 21.49
C LEU A 28 -7.84 3.06 20.40
N THR A 29 -9.01 3.14 19.81
CA THR A 29 -9.31 2.43 18.59
C THR A 29 -8.85 3.26 17.39
N GLN A 30 -7.54 3.35 17.18
CA GLN A 30 -7.02 3.67 15.88
C GLN A 30 -7.44 2.51 14.98
N ALA A 31 -8.51 2.70 14.21
CA ALA A 31 -8.89 1.75 13.18
C ALA A 31 -7.67 1.63 12.26
N HIS A 32 -6.94 0.53 12.40
CA HIS A 32 -5.91 0.16 11.43
C HIS A 32 -6.65 -0.03 10.12
N GLU A 33 -6.52 0.94 9.20
CA GLU A 33 -6.99 0.79 7.83
C GLU A 33 -6.48 -0.57 7.34
N PRO A 34 -7.36 -1.46 6.84
CA PRO A 34 -6.91 -2.77 6.43
C PRO A 34 -5.82 -2.58 5.39
N GLY A 35 -4.61 -3.03 5.71
CA GLY A 35 -3.50 -3.04 4.79
C GLY A 35 -3.89 -3.78 3.52
N GLY A 36 -3.13 -3.58 2.45
CA GLY A 36 -3.30 -4.30 1.21
C GLY A 36 -2.21 -5.34 1.01
N VAL A 37 -1.91 -5.62 -0.25
CA VAL A 37 -0.80 -6.46 -0.67
C VAL A 37 0.21 -5.61 -1.47
N ALA A 38 1.47 -5.65 -1.06
CA ALA A 38 2.60 -5.06 -1.75
C ALA A 38 3.35 -6.15 -2.53
N PHE A 39 3.20 -6.16 -3.85
CA PHE A 39 3.98 -7.02 -4.74
C PHE A 39 5.31 -6.36 -5.06
N HIS A 40 6.40 -7.06 -4.83
CA HIS A 40 7.75 -6.63 -5.18
C HIS A 40 8.25 -7.39 -6.42
N VAL A 41 8.62 -6.65 -7.46
CA VAL A 41 9.20 -7.17 -8.69
C VAL A 41 10.58 -6.56 -8.88
N ASP A 42 11.63 -7.38 -8.84
CA ASP A 42 13.02 -6.94 -9.01
C ASP A 42 13.69 -7.47 -10.29
N SER A 43 12.97 -8.25 -11.09
CA SER A 43 13.48 -8.85 -12.31
C SER A 43 12.48 -8.76 -13.48
N ASP A 44 12.95 -8.36 -14.63
CA ASP A 44 12.22 -8.39 -15.89
C ASP A 44 11.80 -9.82 -16.30
N LYS A 45 12.65 -10.81 -15.99
CA LYS A 45 12.41 -12.22 -16.31
C LYS A 45 11.17 -12.81 -15.62
N THR A 46 10.78 -12.24 -14.49
CA THR A 46 9.60 -12.72 -13.74
C THR A 46 8.34 -11.90 -14.03
N MET A 47 8.45 -10.82 -14.81
CA MET A 47 7.35 -9.86 -15.02
C MET A 47 6.07 -10.51 -15.54
N ASN A 48 6.13 -11.31 -16.61
CA ASN A 48 4.94 -11.98 -17.16
C ASN A 48 4.23 -12.90 -16.14
N ARG A 49 5.02 -13.59 -15.32
CA ARG A 49 4.46 -14.40 -14.21
C ARG A 49 3.84 -13.49 -13.15
N GLY A 50 4.52 -12.41 -12.84
CA GLY A 50 4.08 -11.43 -11.85
C GLY A 50 2.75 -10.80 -12.21
N LEU A 51 2.61 -10.28 -13.42
CA LEU A 51 1.36 -9.68 -13.90
C LEU A 51 0.19 -10.67 -13.79
N ARG A 52 0.39 -11.94 -14.20
CA ARG A 52 -0.64 -12.97 -14.04
C ARG A 52 -0.99 -13.27 -12.59
N GLN A 53 0.00 -13.26 -11.67
CA GLN A 53 -0.26 -13.49 -10.24
C GLN A 53 -1.02 -12.32 -9.61
N ILE A 54 -0.68 -11.09 -9.98
CA ILE A 54 -1.39 -9.89 -9.54
C ILE A 54 -2.84 -9.93 -10.03
N THR A 55 -3.08 -10.24 -11.32
CA THR A 55 -4.42 -10.38 -11.88
C THR A 55 -5.25 -11.42 -11.12
N ARG A 56 -4.70 -12.62 -10.89
CA ARG A 56 -5.39 -13.68 -10.14
C ARG A 56 -5.70 -13.29 -8.70
N HIS A 57 -4.79 -12.54 -8.06
CA HIS A 57 -5.04 -12.05 -6.70
C HIS A 57 -6.19 -11.04 -6.70
N LEU A 58 -6.20 -10.11 -7.67
CA LEU A 58 -7.27 -9.12 -7.83
C LEU A 58 -8.63 -9.79 -8.11
N GLU A 59 -8.67 -10.80 -8.97
CA GLU A 59 -9.88 -11.58 -9.26
C GLU A 59 -10.43 -12.29 -8.00
N ALA A 60 -9.54 -12.87 -7.20
CA ALA A 60 -9.92 -13.57 -5.97
C ALA A 60 -10.33 -12.62 -4.83
N HIS A 61 -9.72 -11.43 -4.77
CA HIS A 61 -9.87 -10.47 -3.67
C HIS A 61 -9.99 -9.03 -4.19
N PRO A 62 -11.07 -8.66 -4.89
CA PRO A 62 -11.19 -7.37 -5.58
C PRO A 62 -11.23 -6.14 -4.64
N SER A 63 -11.50 -6.36 -3.36
CA SER A 63 -11.55 -5.28 -2.35
C SER A 63 -10.22 -5.04 -1.65
N ILE A 64 -9.22 -5.91 -1.83
CA ILE A 64 -7.91 -5.75 -1.18
C ILE A 64 -7.05 -4.77 -2.01
N PRO A 65 -6.56 -3.67 -1.43
CA PRO A 65 -5.68 -2.74 -2.12
C PRO A 65 -4.38 -3.41 -2.58
N ILE A 66 -4.00 -3.20 -3.83
CA ILE A 66 -2.76 -3.72 -4.40
C ILE A 66 -1.80 -2.59 -4.72
N ARG A 67 -0.55 -2.74 -4.28
CA ARG A 67 0.60 -1.91 -4.64
C ARG A 67 1.66 -2.79 -5.29
N VAL A 68 2.15 -2.39 -6.45
CA VAL A 68 3.24 -3.08 -7.16
C VAL A 68 4.46 -2.17 -7.11
N ILE A 69 5.56 -2.66 -6.55
CA ILE A 69 6.80 -1.91 -6.44
C ILE A 69 7.86 -2.55 -7.32
N LEU A 70 8.28 -1.79 -8.34
CA LEU A 70 9.25 -2.21 -9.33
C LEU A 70 10.63 -1.67 -8.95
N ILE A 71 11.61 -2.56 -8.81
CA ILE A 71 12.98 -2.23 -8.38
C ILE A 71 13.97 -2.94 -9.32
N ALA A 72 15.17 -2.45 -9.47
CA ALA A 72 16.22 -3.04 -10.29
C ALA A 72 15.69 -3.38 -11.71
N ASP A 73 16.01 -4.53 -12.26
CA ASP A 73 15.57 -4.92 -13.60
C ASP A 73 14.04 -5.02 -13.74
N GLY A 74 13.30 -5.14 -12.65
CA GLY A 74 11.83 -5.10 -12.65
C GLY A 74 11.24 -3.77 -13.13
N VAL A 75 12.03 -2.69 -13.21
CA VAL A 75 11.59 -1.40 -13.79
C VAL A 75 11.57 -1.43 -15.32
N LYS A 76 12.42 -2.22 -15.97
CA LYS A 76 12.55 -2.25 -17.44
C LYS A 76 11.23 -2.50 -18.18
N PRO A 77 10.38 -3.47 -17.75
CA PRO A 77 9.08 -3.70 -18.37
C PRO A 77 8.08 -2.54 -18.23
N ALA A 78 8.31 -1.63 -17.28
CA ALA A 78 7.46 -0.45 -17.10
C ALA A 78 7.83 0.73 -18.00
N LEU A 79 8.92 0.63 -18.73
CA LEU A 79 9.31 1.66 -19.71
C LEU A 79 8.39 1.64 -20.92
N GLU A 80 8.11 2.83 -21.46
CA GLU A 80 7.29 2.99 -22.66
C GLU A 80 7.80 2.13 -23.82
N GLY A 81 6.91 1.39 -24.47
CA GLY A 81 7.24 0.51 -25.58
C GLY A 81 7.94 -0.81 -25.21
N ALA A 82 8.15 -1.11 -23.92
CA ALA A 82 8.75 -2.37 -23.51
C ALA A 82 7.87 -3.58 -23.88
N THR A 83 8.50 -4.62 -24.45
CA THR A 83 7.82 -5.84 -24.90
C THR A 83 8.32 -7.08 -24.18
N ASP A 84 7.45 -8.09 -24.10
CA ASP A 84 7.82 -9.43 -23.64
C ASP A 84 8.51 -10.23 -24.76
N SER A 85 8.92 -11.47 -24.47
CA SER A 85 9.57 -12.37 -25.42
C SER A 85 8.71 -12.74 -26.64
N ASN A 86 7.40 -12.50 -26.60
CA ASN A 86 6.45 -12.78 -27.68
C ASN A 86 6.05 -11.51 -28.44
N GLY A 87 6.65 -10.36 -28.10
CA GLY A 87 6.35 -9.06 -28.69
C GLY A 87 5.12 -8.36 -28.10
N GLY A 88 4.53 -8.90 -27.04
CA GLY A 88 3.41 -8.27 -26.33
C GLY A 88 3.89 -7.07 -25.49
N LEU A 89 3.17 -5.95 -25.57
CA LEU A 89 3.49 -4.75 -24.79
C LEU A 89 3.17 -4.95 -23.31
N TYR A 90 4.16 -4.78 -22.44
CA TYR A 90 3.96 -4.78 -20.98
C TYR A 90 3.05 -3.63 -20.54
N GLY A 91 3.19 -2.45 -21.14
CA GLY A 91 2.37 -1.27 -20.86
C GLY A 91 0.88 -1.59 -20.93
N ALA A 92 0.42 -2.25 -21.98
CA ALA A 92 -0.99 -2.60 -22.13
C ALA A 92 -1.53 -3.49 -21.01
N GLN A 93 -0.72 -4.44 -20.50
CA GLN A 93 -1.10 -5.28 -19.36
C GLN A 93 -1.12 -4.48 -18.03
N MET A 94 -0.16 -3.56 -17.85
CA MET A 94 -0.09 -2.69 -16.66
C MET A 94 -1.26 -1.70 -16.65
N GLU A 95 -1.62 -1.11 -17.78
CA GLU A 95 -2.78 -0.21 -17.91
C GLU A 95 -4.09 -0.90 -17.51
N GLN A 96 -4.26 -2.18 -17.86
CA GLN A 96 -5.42 -2.95 -17.41
C GLN A 96 -5.48 -3.11 -15.89
N LEU A 97 -4.34 -3.27 -15.21
CA LEU A 97 -4.27 -3.32 -13.76
C LEU A 97 -4.53 -1.94 -13.14
N LEU A 98 -3.95 -0.88 -13.71
CA LEU A 98 -4.17 0.51 -13.28
C LEU A 98 -5.67 0.88 -13.35
N ALA A 99 -6.35 0.48 -14.43
CA ALA A 99 -7.80 0.68 -14.60
C ALA A 99 -8.66 -0.03 -13.53
N GLN A 100 -8.09 -1.02 -12.83
CA GLN A 100 -8.72 -1.75 -11.74
C GLN A 100 -8.22 -1.31 -10.35
N ASN A 101 -7.73 -0.06 -10.23
CA ASN A 101 -7.21 0.54 -9.00
C ASN A 101 -5.96 -0.13 -8.40
N VAL A 102 -5.25 -0.96 -9.16
CA VAL A 102 -3.89 -1.37 -8.79
C VAL A 102 -2.97 -0.17 -8.97
N ARG A 103 -2.15 0.15 -7.99
CA ARG A 103 -1.14 1.21 -8.14
C ARG A 103 0.23 0.59 -8.38
N ILE A 104 0.94 1.08 -9.38
CA ILE A 104 2.25 0.60 -9.80
C ILE A 104 3.27 1.71 -9.61
N PHE A 105 4.36 1.40 -8.92
CA PHE A 105 5.42 2.36 -8.58
C PHE A 105 6.77 1.88 -9.08
N ALA A 106 7.45 2.72 -9.83
CA ALA A 106 8.84 2.51 -10.22
C ALA A 106 9.81 3.19 -9.24
N CYS A 107 10.90 2.50 -8.90
CA CYS A 107 11.96 3.04 -8.05
C CYS A 107 12.75 4.14 -8.77
N GLY A 108 12.70 5.38 -8.27
CA GLY A 108 13.42 6.52 -8.84
C GLY A 108 14.95 6.34 -8.80
N ASN A 109 15.49 5.67 -7.76
CA ASN A 109 16.92 5.32 -7.74
C ASN A 109 17.28 4.41 -8.92
N THR A 110 16.42 3.42 -9.24
CA THR A 110 16.64 2.52 -10.38
C THR A 110 16.53 3.27 -11.70
N LEU A 111 15.50 4.12 -11.87
CA LEU A 111 15.36 4.93 -13.09
C LEU A 111 16.65 5.74 -13.35
N ARG A 112 17.16 6.44 -12.33
CA ARG A 112 18.42 7.19 -12.45
C ARG A 112 19.60 6.31 -12.82
N SER A 113 19.71 5.10 -12.27
CA SER A 113 20.80 4.18 -12.60
C SER A 113 20.75 3.69 -14.07
N PHE A 114 19.56 3.72 -14.67
CA PHE A 114 19.35 3.40 -16.09
C PHE A 114 19.38 4.64 -17.00
N ASN A 115 19.73 5.82 -16.47
CA ASN A 115 19.63 7.11 -17.16
C ASN A 115 18.23 7.37 -17.70
N LYS A 116 17.22 7.02 -16.91
CA LYS A 116 15.79 7.18 -17.20
C LYS A 116 15.12 8.16 -16.25
N SER A 117 14.02 8.75 -16.69
CA SER A 117 13.17 9.68 -15.97
C SER A 117 11.75 9.13 -15.79
N PRO A 118 10.90 9.75 -14.98
CA PRO A 118 9.48 9.40 -14.93
C PRO A 118 8.75 9.49 -16.27
N ASP A 119 9.20 10.36 -17.18
CA ASP A 119 8.60 10.57 -18.50
C ASP A 119 8.85 9.39 -19.46
N ASP A 120 9.80 8.50 -19.12
CA ASP A 120 10.07 7.27 -19.89
C ASP A 120 9.14 6.11 -19.49
N LEU A 121 8.27 6.29 -18.49
CA LEU A 121 7.39 5.23 -18.00
C LEU A 121 6.06 5.16 -18.79
N THR A 122 5.50 3.97 -18.88
CA THR A 122 4.11 3.77 -19.31
C THR A 122 3.17 4.65 -18.50
N PHE A 123 2.21 5.25 -19.18
CA PHE A 123 1.25 6.18 -18.56
C PHE A 123 0.54 5.58 -17.35
N GLY A 124 0.42 6.38 -16.30
CA GLY A 124 -0.24 5.97 -15.04
C GLY A 124 0.66 5.26 -14.04
N ILE A 125 1.90 4.88 -14.41
CA ILE A 125 2.88 4.37 -13.46
C ILE A 125 3.50 5.53 -12.70
N GLU A 126 3.46 5.44 -11.38
CA GLU A 126 3.99 6.46 -10.48
C GLU A 126 5.46 6.19 -10.13
N THR A 127 6.14 7.17 -9.55
CA THR A 127 7.51 7.00 -9.05
C THR A 127 7.58 7.23 -7.56
N VAL A 128 8.45 6.46 -6.89
CA VAL A 128 8.85 6.69 -5.50
C VAL A 128 10.35 6.92 -5.42
N PRO A 129 10.87 7.76 -4.54
CA PRO A 129 12.31 8.03 -4.45
C PRO A 129 13.14 6.76 -4.29
N SER A 130 12.68 5.81 -3.47
CA SER A 130 13.29 4.51 -3.22
C SER A 130 12.23 3.42 -3.07
N GLY A 131 12.25 2.43 -3.96
CA GLY A 131 11.31 1.31 -3.88
C GLY A 131 11.46 0.46 -2.61
N ILE A 132 12.69 0.27 -2.11
CA ILE A 132 12.93 -0.45 -0.85
C ILE A 132 12.36 0.32 0.35
N ALA A 133 12.54 1.65 0.39
CA ALA A 133 11.96 2.47 1.46
C ALA A 133 10.43 2.43 1.41
N GLU A 134 9.85 2.49 0.22
CA GLU A 134 8.39 2.39 0.04
C GLU A 134 7.85 1.02 0.48
N LEU A 135 8.52 -0.09 0.16
CA LEU A 135 8.15 -1.41 0.67
C LEU A 135 8.17 -1.46 2.20
N GLY A 136 9.18 -0.87 2.82
CA GLY A 136 9.26 -0.75 4.29
C GLY A 136 8.09 0.06 4.84
N ARG A 137 7.80 1.22 4.24
CA ARG A 137 6.70 2.09 4.65
C ARG A 137 5.34 1.39 4.52
N LEU A 138 5.08 0.73 3.40
CA LEU A 138 3.84 0.00 3.16
C LEU A 138 3.60 -1.08 4.24
N GLN A 139 4.64 -1.82 4.63
CA GLN A 139 4.53 -2.87 5.63
C GLN A 139 4.40 -2.29 7.04
N PHE A 140 5.28 -1.36 7.42
CA PHE A 140 5.39 -0.89 8.79
C PHE A 140 4.32 0.14 9.16
N GLU A 141 4.03 1.08 8.27
CA GLU A 141 3.09 2.18 8.56
C GLU A 141 1.67 1.87 8.12
N LEU A 142 1.51 1.15 6.99
CA LEU A 142 0.21 0.91 6.37
C LEU A 142 -0.27 -0.55 6.45
N GLY A 143 0.49 -1.43 7.11
CA GLY A 143 0.07 -2.81 7.36
C GLY A 143 -0.09 -3.69 6.12
N PHE A 144 0.60 -3.37 5.02
CA PHE A 144 0.56 -4.20 3.81
C PHE A 144 1.31 -5.52 4.00
N SER A 145 0.73 -6.60 3.50
CA SER A 145 1.43 -7.88 3.36
C SER A 145 2.42 -7.80 2.19
N TYR A 146 3.62 -8.33 2.38
CA TYR A 146 4.66 -8.35 1.35
C TYR A 146 4.66 -9.66 0.58
N LEU A 147 4.64 -9.59 -0.76
CA LEU A 147 4.79 -10.72 -1.66
C LEU A 147 5.87 -10.42 -2.70
N LYS A 148 6.90 -11.27 -2.76
CA LYS A 148 7.92 -11.20 -3.81
C LYS A 148 7.53 -12.07 -5.00
N ILE A 149 7.78 -11.55 -6.21
CA ILE A 149 7.58 -12.23 -7.50
C ILE A 149 8.92 -12.61 -8.13
#